data_871d27e11272b40ddec8fe2f040dca44
#
_entry.id   871d27e11272b40ddec8fe2f040dca44
#
_cell.length_a   1.000
_cell.length_b   1.000
_cell.length_c   1.000
_cell.angle_alpha   90.00
_cell.angle_beta   90.00
_cell.angle_gamma   90.00
#
_symmetry.space_group_name_H-M   'P 1'
#
loop_
_entity.id
_entity.type
_entity.pdbx_description
1 polymer ?
#
loop_
_entity_poly.entity_id
_entity_poly.type
_entity_poly.pdbx_seq_one_letter_code
_entity_poly.pdbx_strand_id
1 'polypeptide(L)'
;MTATIPGLAAVPVNEFEDAQAAAVEWALVASVMAGEVFPGRMRVMDSDGNYGWKRRKPLTDTPPSRPAAVELFSTATGTARVIAVDVDSAVGGPAVAAEHAAAVAQLLRMAGMHPWIDASPNGGRHVIAVLPHPVGQKDLAALVRGLRERYPSVDAAPVSGVQGCLRPTGSRHASGGWQRHIGTI
;
A
#
# COMPACT_ATOMS: atom_id res chain seq x y z
N MET A 1 -21.26 -6.44 -22.57
CA MET A 1 -21.16 -7.61 -21.67
C MET A 1 -20.10 -7.29 -20.65
N THR A 2 -20.51 -6.93 -19.42
CA THR A 2 -19.62 -6.62 -18.31
C THR A 2 -19.25 -7.95 -17.65
N ALA A 3 -18.01 -8.37 -17.82
CA ALA A 3 -17.51 -9.57 -17.14
C ALA A 3 -17.35 -9.24 -15.64
N THR A 4 -18.23 -9.80 -14.82
CA THR A 4 -18.09 -9.78 -13.37
C THR A 4 -16.90 -10.67 -13.00
N ILE A 5 -15.83 -10.09 -12.47
CA ILE A 5 -14.68 -10.84 -11.95
C ILE A 5 -15.14 -11.50 -10.65
N PRO A 6 -15.17 -12.84 -10.55
CA PRO A 6 -15.53 -13.52 -9.31
C PRO A 6 -14.41 -13.28 -8.28
N GLY A 7 -14.77 -12.80 -7.08
CA GLY A 7 -13.86 -12.78 -5.94
C GLY A 7 -13.53 -11.42 -5.31
N LEU A 8 -14.04 -10.32 -5.84
CA LEU A 8 -13.94 -9.01 -5.17
C LEU A 8 -15.23 -8.72 -4.40
N ALA A 9 -15.50 -9.49 -3.36
CA ALA A 9 -16.54 -9.14 -2.41
C ALA A 9 -16.17 -7.80 -1.73
N ALA A 10 -17.13 -6.91 -1.58
CA ALA A 10 -16.94 -5.73 -0.74
C ALA A 10 -16.59 -6.22 0.67
N VAL A 11 -15.49 -5.70 1.23
CA VAL A 11 -15.10 -6.02 2.61
C VAL A 11 -16.22 -5.54 3.53
N PRO A 12 -16.80 -6.38 4.38
CA PRO A 12 -17.83 -5.96 5.31
C PRO A 12 -17.30 -4.82 6.19
N VAL A 13 -18.13 -3.81 6.49
CA VAL A 13 -17.74 -2.61 7.25
C VAL A 13 -17.13 -2.97 8.62
N ASN A 14 -17.57 -4.05 9.24
CA ASN A 14 -17.08 -4.53 10.54
C ASN A 14 -15.60 -5.00 10.49
N GLU A 15 -15.09 -5.42 9.33
CA GLU A 15 -13.69 -5.86 9.22
C GLU A 15 -12.73 -4.70 9.32
N PHE A 16 -13.13 -3.48 8.94
CA PHE A 16 -12.29 -2.29 9.09
C PHE A 16 -12.15 -1.80 10.53
N GLU A 17 -12.94 -2.30 11.46
CA GLU A 17 -12.92 -1.89 12.87
C GLU A 17 -12.21 -2.88 13.80
N ASP A 18 -11.81 -4.06 13.30
CA ASP A 18 -11.10 -5.06 14.07
C ASP A 18 -9.62 -4.66 14.30
N ALA A 19 -9.38 -4.03 15.44
CA ALA A 19 -8.05 -3.58 15.83
C ALA A 19 -7.07 -4.72 16.11
N GLN A 20 -7.56 -5.89 16.56
CA GLN A 20 -6.71 -7.04 16.87
C GLN A 20 -6.21 -7.68 15.58
N ALA A 21 -7.10 -7.91 14.63
CA ALA A 21 -6.70 -8.42 13.32
C ALA A 21 -5.80 -7.44 12.57
N ALA A 22 -6.07 -6.12 12.66
CA ALA A 22 -5.20 -5.10 12.10
C ALA A 22 -3.78 -5.11 12.71
N ALA A 23 -3.67 -5.37 14.02
CA ALA A 23 -2.35 -5.47 14.66
C ALA A 23 -1.55 -6.69 14.18
N VAL A 24 -2.21 -7.82 13.95
CA VAL A 24 -1.58 -9.02 13.35
C VAL A 24 -1.12 -8.73 11.91
N GLU A 25 -1.97 -8.13 11.11
CA GLU A 25 -1.63 -7.75 9.72
C GLU A 25 -0.47 -6.76 9.67
N TRP A 26 -0.46 -5.76 10.55
CA TRP A 26 0.67 -4.81 10.66
C TRP A 26 1.99 -5.54 10.95
N ALA A 27 2.02 -6.42 11.94
CA ALA A 27 3.22 -7.15 12.31
C ALA A 27 3.78 -8.00 11.16
N LEU A 28 2.90 -8.58 10.33
CA LEU A 28 3.29 -9.39 9.18
C LEU A 28 3.75 -8.53 7.99
N VAL A 29 3.11 -7.42 7.72
CA VAL A 29 3.26 -6.69 6.45
C VAL A 29 4.25 -5.53 6.52
N ALA A 30 4.27 -4.78 7.65
CA ALA A 30 5.06 -3.56 7.74
C ALA A 30 6.57 -3.80 7.61
N SER A 31 7.09 -4.88 8.19
CA SER A 31 8.50 -5.27 8.09
C SER A 31 8.87 -5.71 6.66
N VAL A 32 7.96 -6.41 5.98
CA VAL A 32 8.16 -6.84 4.58
C VAL A 32 8.23 -5.62 3.67
N MET A 33 7.33 -4.63 3.86
CA MET A 33 7.35 -3.40 3.07
C MET A 33 8.61 -2.56 3.30
N ALA A 34 9.14 -2.56 4.53
CA ALA A 34 10.37 -1.84 4.88
C ALA A 34 11.67 -2.55 4.45
N GLY A 35 11.59 -3.68 3.76
CA GLY A 35 12.67 -4.66 3.56
C GLY A 35 14.07 -4.14 3.20
N GLU A 36 14.19 -3.00 2.48
CA GLU A 36 15.49 -2.37 2.18
C GLU A 36 15.85 -1.25 3.15
N VAL A 37 14.94 -0.86 4.04
CA VAL A 37 15.15 0.19 5.04
C VAL A 37 15.57 -0.46 6.36
N PHE A 38 16.88 -0.44 6.66
CA PHE A 38 17.38 -1.00 7.92
C PHE A 38 18.07 0.08 8.78
N PRO A 39 17.66 0.25 10.05
CA PRO A 39 16.43 -0.29 10.64
C PRO A 39 15.17 0.26 9.95
N GLY A 40 14.11 -0.56 9.89
CA GLY A 40 12.82 -0.17 9.30
C GLY A 40 12.32 1.16 9.83
N ARG A 41 11.73 1.97 8.97
CA ARG A 41 11.26 3.32 9.30
C ARG A 41 9.80 3.52 8.91
N MET A 42 9.09 4.26 9.74
CA MET A 42 7.72 4.71 9.47
C MET A 42 7.58 6.21 9.69
N ARG A 43 6.54 6.80 9.10
CA ARG A 43 6.11 8.17 9.35
C ARG A 43 4.72 8.17 9.92
N VAL A 44 4.55 8.75 11.09
CA VAL A 44 3.25 8.89 11.72
C VAL A 44 2.62 10.19 11.24
N MET A 45 1.37 10.12 10.79
CA MET A 45 0.60 11.28 10.31
C MET A 45 0.52 12.36 11.38
N ASP A 46 0.72 13.63 11.02
CA ASP A 46 0.53 14.77 11.91
C ASP A 46 -0.95 15.21 12.01
N SER A 47 -1.21 16.30 12.75
CA SER A 47 -2.55 16.88 12.91
C SER A 47 -3.14 17.37 11.60
N ASP A 48 -2.29 17.74 10.65
CA ASP A 48 -2.67 18.33 9.36
C ASP A 48 -2.84 17.27 8.26
N GLY A 49 -2.72 15.98 8.62
CA GLY A 49 -2.90 14.86 7.71
C GLY A 49 -1.66 14.49 6.88
N ASN A 50 -0.48 15.00 7.24
CA ASN A 50 0.73 14.80 6.44
C ASN A 50 1.68 13.76 7.06
N TYR A 51 2.39 13.02 6.19
CA TYR A 51 3.50 12.12 6.54
C TYR A 51 4.86 12.80 6.38
N GLY A 52 5.06 13.92 7.08
CA GLY A 52 6.26 14.72 6.95
C GLY A 52 7.55 13.98 7.35
N TRP A 53 8.67 14.31 6.68
CA TRP A 53 9.99 13.73 6.97
C TRP A 53 10.41 13.88 8.44
N LYS A 54 10.06 14.97 9.09
CA LYS A 54 10.34 15.21 10.52
C LYS A 54 9.57 14.27 11.46
N ARG A 55 8.59 13.52 10.97
CA ARG A 55 7.79 12.54 11.72
C ARG A 55 8.33 11.10 11.61
N ARG A 56 9.52 10.96 11.05
CA ARG A 56 10.22 9.69 10.88
C ARG A 56 10.54 9.05 12.23
N LYS A 57 10.15 7.80 12.42
CA LYS A 57 10.38 6.99 13.62
C LYS A 57 10.86 5.59 13.22
N PRO A 58 11.52 4.85 14.14
CA PRO A 58 11.73 3.43 13.95
C PRO A 58 10.39 2.71 13.73
N LEU A 59 10.41 1.68 12.89
CA LEU A 59 9.26 0.79 12.72
C LEU A 59 9.03 0.04 14.05
N THR A 60 7.76 -0.17 14.39
CA THR A 60 7.33 -0.89 15.61
C THR A 60 6.57 -2.15 15.21
N ASP A 61 6.56 -3.16 16.07
CA ASP A 61 5.84 -4.43 15.84
C ASP A 61 4.32 -4.27 16.00
N THR A 62 3.88 -3.15 16.57
CA THR A 62 2.46 -2.81 16.72
C THR A 62 2.14 -1.53 15.97
N PRO A 63 0.93 -1.42 15.38
CA PRO A 63 0.55 -0.21 14.68
C PRO A 63 0.44 0.97 15.65
N PRO A 64 0.92 2.16 15.26
CA PRO A 64 0.68 3.37 16.04
C PRO A 64 -0.82 3.69 16.18
N SER A 65 -1.18 4.41 17.23
CA SER A 65 -2.56 4.89 17.45
C SER A 65 -3.03 5.90 16.39
N ARG A 66 -2.12 6.48 15.61
CA ARG A 66 -2.36 7.38 14.49
C ARG A 66 -1.99 6.71 13.18
N PRO A 67 -2.56 7.13 12.03
CA PRO A 67 -2.15 6.63 10.72
C PRO A 67 -0.63 6.68 10.54
N ALA A 68 -0.06 5.60 10.03
CA ALA A 68 1.38 5.51 9.79
C ALA A 68 1.68 4.90 8.43
N ALA A 69 2.68 5.45 7.74
CA ALA A 69 3.17 4.95 6.46
C ALA A 69 4.60 4.45 6.61
N VAL A 70 4.92 3.30 6.03
CA VAL A 70 6.25 2.69 6.03
C VAL A 70 7.04 3.24 4.86
N GLU A 71 8.31 3.59 5.09
CA GLU A 71 9.23 4.00 4.04
C GLU A 71 9.60 2.80 3.16
N LEU A 72 9.47 2.96 1.85
CA LEU A 72 9.67 1.89 0.88
C LEU A 72 11.12 1.78 0.40
N PHE A 73 11.85 2.90 0.37
CA PHE A 73 13.18 2.97 -0.20
C PHE A 73 14.27 3.15 0.86
N SER A 74 15.35 2.41 0.71
CA SER A 74 16.58 2.70 1.43
C SER A 74 17.14 4.05 0.97
N THR A 75 17.35 4.97 1.90
CA THR A 75 17.97 6.27 1.58
C THR A 75 19.46 6.15 1.25
N ALA A 76 20.10 5.03 1.60
CA ALA A 76 21.50 4.77 1.29
C ALA A 76 21.70 4.27 -0.14
N THR A 77 20.80 3.39 -0.63
CA THR A 77 20.92 2.76 -1.95
C THR A 77 19.91 3.29 -2.96
N GLY A 78 18.83 3.93 -2.53
CA GLY A 78 17.74 4.36 -3.39
C GLY A 78 16.88 3.21 -3.93
N THR A 79 16.96 2.01 -3.32
CA THR A 79 16.27 0.80 -3.77
C THR A 79 15.15 0.39 -2.82
N ALA A 80 14.19 -0.39 -3.33
CA ALA A 80 13.12 -1.03 -2.58
C ALA A 80 13.05 -2.54 -2.87
N ARG A 81 12.52 -3.33 -1.92
CA ARG A 81 12.25 -4.78 -2.06
C ARG A 81 10.80 -5.07 -2.34
N VAL A 82 9.97 -4.06 -2.41
CA VAL A 82 8.55 -4.19 -2.76
C VAL A 82 8.19 -3.21 -3.87
N ILE A 83 7.29 -3.62 -4.74
CA ILE A 83 6.46 -2.68 -5.49
C ILE A 83 5.19 -2.44 -4.68
N ALA A 84 4.86 -1.17 -4.46
CA ALA A 84 3.68 -0.76 -3.73
C ALA A 84 2.93 0.29 -4.55
N VAL A 85 1.77 -0.09 -5.06
CA VAL A 85 0.92 0.74 -5.93
C VAL A 85 -0.29 1.20 -5.14
N ASP A 86 -0.45 2.50 -5.00
CA ASP A 86 -1.63 3.13 -4.41
C ASP A 86 -2.70 3.33 -5.49
N VAL A 87 -3.94 2.96 -5.20
CA VAL A 87 -5.08 3.06 -6.12
C VAL A 87 -6.20 3.82 -5.42
N ASP A 88 -6.30 5.12 -5.75
CA ASP A 88 -7.13 6.08 -5.05
C ASP A 88 -8.60 5.99 -5.49
N SER A 89 -9.51 5.87 -4.54
CA SER A 89 -10.96 5.92 -4.77
C SER A 89 -11.50 7.30 -5.11
N ALA A 90 -10.73 8.38 -4.92
CA ALA A 90 -11.12 9.72 -5.35
C ALA A 90 -11.28 9.83 -6.88
N VAL A 91 -10.62 8.94 -7.64
CA VAL A 91 -10.71 8.88 -9.09
C VAL A 91 -11.64 7.75 -9.52
N GLY A 92 -12.89 8.09 -9.84
CA GLY A 92 -13.89 7.13 -10.34
C GLY A 92 -14.62 6.33 -9.26
N GLY A 93 -14.31 6.53 -7.99
CA GLY A 93 -14.97 5.87 -6.86
C GLY A 93 -14.40 4.50 -6.48
N PRO A 94 -14.93 3.89 -5.38
CA PRO A 94 -14.42 2.63 -4.85
C PRO A 94 -14.48 1.45 -5.81
N ALA A 95 -15.49 1.38 -6.67
CA ALA A 95 -15.65 0.31 -7.66
C ALA A 95 -14.54 0.36 -8.73
N VAL A 96 -14.22 1.55 -9.24
CA VAL A 96 -13.15 1.76 -10.20
C VAL A 96 -11.79 1.49 -9.55
N ALA A 97 -11.57 1.92 -8.31
CA ALA A 97 -10.35 1.60 -7.58
C ALA A 97 -10.17 0.08 -7.41
N ALA A 98 -11.23 -0.65 -7.09
CA ALA A 98 -11.20 -2.11 -6.96
C ALA A 98 -10.89 -2.80 -8.31
N GLU A 99 -11.50 -2.35 -9.42
CA GLU A 99 -11.23 -2.86 -10.77
C GLU A 99 -9.76 -2.61 -11.17
N HIS A 100 -9.27 -1.39 -11.01
CA HIS A 100 -7.90 -1.06 -11.35
C HIS A 100 -6.88 -1.80 -10.49
N ALA A 101 -7.14 -1.95 -9.18
CA ALA A 101 -6.28 -2.75 -8.30
C ALA A 101 -6.22 -4.22 -8.74
N ALA A 102 -7.36 -4.81 -9.09
CA ALA A 102 -7.42 -6.18 -9.61
C ALA A 102 -6.63 -6.33 -10.92
N ALA A 103 -6.75 -5.37 -11.83
CA ALA A 103 -6.00 -5.36 -13.09
C ALA A 103 -4.48 -5.23 -12.86
N VAL A 104 -4.06 -4.33 -11.98
CA VAL A 104 -2.65 -4.18 -11.58
C VAL A 104 -2.12 -5.47 -10.95
N ALA A 105 -2.86 -6.07 -10.02
CA ALA A 105 -2.48 -7.34 -9.40
C ALA A 105 -2.35 -8.46 -10.44
N GLN A 106 -3.24 -8.52 -11.42
CA GLN A 106 -3.14 -9.49 -12.50
C GLN A 106 -1.88 -9.30 -13.35
N LEU A 107 -1.51 -8.05 -13.68
CA LEU A 107 -0.27 -7.77 -14.40
C LEU A 107 0.96 -8.22 -13.61
N LEU A 108 0.99 -7.98 -12.29
CA LEU A 108 2.07 -8.44 -11.43
C LEU A 108 2.16 -9.97 -11.36
N ARG A 109 0.99 -10.67 -11.30
CA ARG A 109 0.96 -12.15 -11.37
C ARG A 109 1.51 -12.68 -12.70
N MET A 110 1.13 -12.07 -13.82
CA MET A 110 1.64 -12.44 -15.14
C MET A 110 3.17 -12.23 -15.25
N ALA A 111 3.72 -11.29 -14.48
CA ALA A 111 5.15 -11.09 -14.33
C ALA A 111 5.81 -12.04 -13.30
N GLY A 112 5.09 -13.06 -12.81
CA GLY A 112 5.62 -14.06 -11.87
C GLY A 112 5.67 -13.62 -10.41
N MET A 113 5.04 -12.50 -10.06
CA MET A 113 4.97 -12.03 -8.68
C MET A 113 3.72 -12.53 -7.95
N HIS A 114 3.72 -12.45 -6.62
CA HIS A 114 2.60 -12.81 -5.76
C HIS A 114 2.07 -11.55 -5.03
N PRO A 115 1.26 -10.73 -5.70
CA PRO A 115 0.72 -9.53 -5.09
C PRO A 115 -0.39 -9.85 -4.11
N TRP A 116 -0.45 -9.09 -3.01
CA TRP A 116 -1.64 -8.98 -2.18
C TRP A 116 -2.31 -7.62 -2.39
N ILE A 117 -3.59 -7.56 -2.08
CA ILE A 117 -4.38 -6.33 -2.15
C ILE A 117 -4.88 -6.02 -0.74
N ASP A 118 -4.82 -4.77 -0.35
CA ASP A 118 -5.52 -4.28 0.83
C ASP A 118 -6.55 -3.21 0.47
N ALA A 119 -7.45 -2.93 1.41
CA ALA A 119 -8.48 -1.92 1.27
C ALA A 119 -8.46 -0.95 2.43
N SER A 120 -8.73 0.29 2.14
CA SER A 120 -9.01 1.32 3.12
C SER A 120 -10.51 1.52 3.34
N PRO A 121 -10.95 2.03 4.50
CA PRO A 121 -12.35 2.30 4.79
C PRO A 121 -13.03 3.25 3.80
N ASN A 122 -12.28 4.14 3.16
CA ASN A 122 -12.78 5.05 2.13
C ASN A 122 -12.82 4.45 0.71
N GLY A 123 -12.50 3.15 0.57
CA GLY A 123 -12.60 2.43 -0.70
C GLY A 123 -11.33 2.43 -1.56
N GLY A 124 -10.27 3.11 -1.16
CA GLY A 124 -8.94 3.00 -1.80
C GLY A 124 -8.37 1.59 -1.67
N ARG A 125 -7.40 1.26 -2.51
CA ARG A 125 -6.72 -0.04 -2.56
C ARG A 125 -5.22 0.16 -2.65
N HIS A 126 -4.45 -0.75 -2.05
CA HIS A 126 -3.04 -0.89 -2.38
C HIS A 126 -2.80 -2.27 -3.01
N VAL A 127 -1.91 -2.31 -3.98
CA VAL A 127 -1.43 -3.57 -4.57
C VAL A 127 0.05 -3.65 -4.29
N ILE A 128 0.46 -4.68 -3.56
CA ILE A 128 1.82 -4.79 -3.05
C ILE A 128 2.38 -6.16 -3.42
N ALA A 129 3.62 -6.21 -3.90
CA ALA A 129 4.31 -7.47 -4.15
C ALA A 129 5.79 -7.36 -3.76
N VAL A 130 6.36 -8.46 -3.27
CA VAL A 130 7.79 -8.58 -3.01
C VAL A 130 8.51 -8.74 -4.35
N LEU A 131 9.59 -8.01 -4.52
CA LEU A 131 10.45 -8.07 -5.68
C LEU A 131 11.54 -9.14 -5.49
N PRO A 132 11.93 -9.88 -6.54
CA PRO A 132 12.95 -10.92 -6.43
C PRO A 132 14.33 -10.36 -6.05
N HIS A 133 14.59 -9.10 -6.37
CA HIS A 133 15.80 -8.35 -6.01
C HIS A 133 15.46 -6.87 -5.80
N PRO A 134 16.32 -6.09 -5.11
CA PRO A 134 16.10 -4.67 -4.93
C PRO A 134 16.03 -3.93 -6.27
N VAL A 135 15.06 -3.04 -6.42
CA VAL A 135 14.84 -2.23 -7.63
C VAL A 135 14.99 -0.75 -7.31
N GLY A 136 15.62 -0.01 -8.20
CA GLY A 136 15.83 1.43 -8.06
C GLY A 136 14.55 2.25 -8.09
N GLN A 137 14.52 3.33 -7.32
CA GLN A 137 13.37 4.23 -7.24
C GLN A 137 12.93 4.74 -8.63
N LYS A 138 13.87 5.08 -9.50
CA LYS A 138 13.56 5.61 -10.84
C LYS A 138 12.80 4.60 -11.71
N ASP A 139 13.19 3.32 -11.62
CA ASP A 139 12.57 2.24 -12.40
C ASP A 139 11.16 1.94 -11.88
N LEU A 140 10.98 1.88 -10.54
CA LEU A 140 9.65 1.73 -9.95
C LEU A 140 8.74 2.92 -10.25
N ALA A 141 9.27 4.14 -10.22
CA ALA A 141 8.52 5.32 -10.60
C ALA A 141 8.10 5.31 -12.09
N ALA A 142 8.97 4.84 -12.98
CA ALA A 142 8.64 4.70 -14.39
C ALA A 142 7.52 3.66 -14.61
N LEU A 143 7.63 2.50 -13.96
CA LEU A 143 6.60 1.46 -14.01
C LEU A 143 5.25 1.97 -13.49
N VAL A 144 5.21 2.61 -12.32
CA VAL A 144 3.94 3.10 -11.73
C VAL A 144 3.36 4.23 -12.57
N ARG A 145 4.16 5.10 -13.18
CA ARG A 145 3.65 6.08 -14.15
C ARG A 145 3.00 5.42 -15.37
N GLY A 146 3.60 4.38 -15.94
CA GLY A 146 3.00 3.62 -17.04
C GLY A 146 1.69 2.92 -16.61
N LEU A 147 1.61 2.42 -15.38
CA LEU A 147 0.35 1.91 -14.83
C LEU A 147 -0.70 3.01 -14.71
N ARG A 148 -0.35 4.21 -14.26
CA ARG A 148 -1.25 5.36 -14.14
C ARG A 148 -1.83 5.83 -15.48
N GLU A 149 -1.04 5.79 -16.55
CA GLU A 149 -1.52 6.11 -17.89
C GLU A 149 -2.66 5.18 -18.34
N ARG A 150 -2.60 3.92 -17.93
CA ARG A 150 -3.61 2.91 -18.25
C ARG A 150 -4.75 2.83 -17.23
N TYR A 151 -4.45 3.11 -15.96
CA TYR A 151 -5.36 3.02 -14.82
C TYR A 151 -5.33 4.35 -14.05
N PRO A 152 -6.15 5.33 -14.41
CA PRO A 152 -6.04 6.71 -13.89
C PRO A 152 -6.18 6.86 -12.37
N SER A 153 -6.77 5.88 -11.66
CA SER A 153 -6.83 5.89 -10.19
C SER A 153 -5.51 5.48 -9.51
N VAL A 154 -4.50 5.02 -10.26
CA VAL A 154 -3.17 4.76 -9.72
C VAL A 154 -2.49 6.09 -9.34
N ASP A 155 -2.07 6.20 -8.06
CA ASP A 155 -1.27 7.32 -7.59
C ASP A 155 0.22 6.95 -7.55
N ALA A 156 1.05 7.81 -8.17
CA ALA A 156 2.49 7.63 -8.22
C ALA A 156 3.24 8.28 -7.03
N ALA A 157 2.53 8.96 -6.12
CA ALA A 157 3.14 9.65 -4.98
C ALA A 157 4.02 8.72 -4.12
N PRO A 158 3.63 7.47 -3.79
CA PRO A 158 4.45 6.57 -2.98
C PRO A 158 5.83 6.25 -3.58
N VAL A 159 6.00 6.38 -4.88
CA VAL A 159 7.25 6.07 -5.59
C VAL A 159 7.89 7.27 -6.28
N SER A 160 7.36 8.48 -6.05
CA SER A 160 7.83 9.71 -6.73
C SER A 160 9.25 10.12 -6.32
N GLY A 161 9.78 9.60 -5.22
CA GLY A 161 11.13 9.87 -4.74
C GLY A 161 11.57 8.82 -3.72
N VAL A 162 12.87 8.84 -3.36
CA VAL A 162 13.44 7.95 -2.34
C VAL A 162 12.84 8.13 -0.93
N GLN A 163 12.07 9.18 -0.75
CA GLN A 163 11.29 9.41 0.46
C GLN A 163 9.87 8.85 0.38
N GLY A 164 9.57 8.05 -0.62
CA GLY A 164 8.29 7.42 -0.81
C GLY A 164 7.90 6.54 0.38
N CYS A 165 6.64 6.59 0.75
CA CYS A 165 6.06 5.78 1.82
C CYS A 165 4.61 5.43 1.49
N LEU A 166 4.15 4.31 2.02
CA LEU A 166 2.76 3.87 1.88
C LEU A 166 2.26 3.31 3.22
N ARG A 167 0.97 3.48 3.50
CA ARG A 167 0.34 2.82 4.66
C ARG A 167 0.32 1.31 4.40
N PRO A 168 0.87 0.49 5.31
CA PRO A 168 0.75 -0.95 5.20
C PRO A 168 -0.64 -1.41 5.65
N THR A 169 -1.00 -2.64 5.26
CA THR A 169 -2.09 -3.39 5.88
C THR A 169 -1.93 -3.36 7.42
N GLY A 170 -3.02 -3.19 8.15
CA GLY A 170 -3.00 -3.02 9.60
C GLY A 170 -2.72 -1.58 10.09
N SER A 171 -2.44 -0.62 9.20
CA SER A 171 -2.33 0.78 9.59
C SER A 171 -3.70 1.41 9.85
N ARG A 172 -3.78 2.31 10.83
CA ARG A 172 -4.97 3.15 11.02
C ARG A 172 -5.22 4.02 9.80
N HIS A 173 -6.51 4.25 9.48
CA HIS A 173 -6.90 5.16 8.42
C HIS A 173 -7.31 6.54 8.99
N ALA A 174 -7.08 7.62 8.25
CA ALA A 174 -7.39 8.98 8.69
C ALA A 174 -8.89 9.22 8.90
N SER A 175 -9.75 8.57 8.11
CA SER A 175 -11.22 8.64 8.24
C SER A 175 -11.81 7.69 9.30
N GLY A 176 -10.97 7.04 10.11
CA GLY A 176 -11.35 5.98 11.04
C GLY A 176 -11.14 4.58 10.45
N GLY A 177 -11.17 3.56 11.32
CA GLY A 177 -10.91 2.17 10.93
C GLY A 177 -9.44 1.89 10.55
N TRP A 178 -9.23 0.77 9.88
CA TRP A 178 -7.91 0.21 9.59
C TRP A 178 -7.78 -0.17 8.11
N GLN A 179 -6.58 -0.09 7.57
CA GLN A 179 -6.24 -0.69 6.29
C GLN A 179 -6.25 -2.21 6.44
N ARG A 180 -7.01 -2.94 5.64
CA ARG A 180 -7.22 -4.37 5.83
C ARG A 180 -6.91 -5.16 4.56
N HIS A 181 -6.33 -6.35 4.75
CA HIS A 181 -6.12 -7.29 3.65
C HIS A 181 -7.44 -7.73 3.02
N ILE A 182 -7.47 -7.90 1.69
CA ILE A 182 -8.62 -8.40 0.95
C ILE A 182 -8.23 -9.71 0.26
N GLY A 183 -8.94 -10.78 0.58
CA GLY A 183 -8.72 -12.11 0.00
C GLY A 183 -8.06 -13.09 0.97
N THR A 184 -7.79 -14.28 0.49
CA THR A 184 -7.01 -15.29 1.23
C THR A 184 -5.51 -15.00 1.07
N ILE A 185 -4.80 -14.97 2.19
CA ILE A 185 -3.33 -14.94 2.23
C ILE A 185 -2.81 -16.31 1.83
#